data_64eb708db500c0763c64b10c2dbaee4b
#
_entry.id   64eb708db500c0763c64b10c2dbaee4b
#
_cell.length_a   1.000
_cell.length_b   1.000
_cell.length_c   1.000
_cell.angle_alpha   90.00
_cell.angle_beta   90.00
_cell.angle_gamma   90.00
#
_symmetry.space_group_name_H-M   'P 1'
#
loop_
_entity.id
_entity.type
_entity.pdbx_description
1 polymer ?
#
loop_
_entity_poly.entity_id
_entity_poly.type
_entity_poly.pdbx_seq_one_letter_code
_entity_poly.pdbx_strand_id
1 'polypeptide(L)'
;MTVSFVNAGLLTLAQAISVIMGANIGTTLTAWIISAGTSFNVTNLVWPAFAVALILIYRKRQASAGDFLFGLAFMILGLGTLRQTGVDMNLGEQEAVLHFFSSFDPYSYITTLLFLLIGGLLTMCVQSSAAVMAITMILCSSGALPIYQGIALVMGENIGTTVTSNLAALSASTQARRAAFAHMFFNLFGVCWMLVVFHPFVDMVCGMVGYDATLTRESGQEAFLSNASRLTVVLAMFHTCFNVANSAVLIWFIPQIERIVCRVIKDKPSHEEGPTRLQYIEGGLMQTPEVSVLQAQKETVHFSHRMQQMFVMVRELIRVKDAEDFNERFERIEKYEEIADNMESEIGGYLGRVSDAHLSDDTKAKIRAMLREVSEVESVGDACYNLARILRRRQELADDFTPEQYEAMDHMLQLVDTALAQACRVLENRIEEESPVPTIETERQINNLRRQLLSENIRAIDDHSYSFSLGTIYVDFINECEKLGDYIVNIVEARFGRSLEEPSSTSRQLYYRQLAVDLDQKTATIGGVPIALTPGEFDLLCLFLSSPGKVFSRKELIASAWPSDVIVSDRTVDVSVTRLRKKLGPLAAALTTRPGFGYGLEAE
;
A
#
# COMPACT_ATOMS: atom_id res chain seq x y z
N MET A 1 -11.74 -5.67 -6.66
CA MET A 1 -10.50 -6.33 -6.19
C MET A 1 -9.57 -6.72 -7.34
N THR A 2 -9.90 -7.69 -8.24
CA THR A 2 -8.97 -8.11 -9.32
C THR A 2 -8.50 -6.93 -10.17
N VAL A 3 -9.41 -6.03 -10.58
CA VAL A 3 -9.07 -4.80 -11.32
C VAL A 3 -8.12 -3.91 -10.52
N SER A 4 -8.32 -3.80 -9.20
CA SER A 4 -7.44 -3.03 -8.30
C SER A 4 -6.05 -3.66 -8.18
N PHE A 5 -5.95 -5.00 -8.12
CA PHE A 5 -4.66 -5.69 -8.13
C PHE A 5 -3.90 -5.50 -9.46
N VAL A 6 -4.61 -5.50 -10.59
CA VAL A 6 -3.99 -5.18 -11.89
C VAL A 6 -3.56 -3.73 -11.94
N ASN A 7 -4.38 -2.81 -11.43
CA ASN A 7 -4.03 -1.39 -11.36
C ASN A 7 -2.79 -1.15 -10.49
N ALA A 8 -2.67 -1.87 -9.38
CA ALA A 8 -1.48 -1.88 -8.55
C ALA A 8 -0.29 -2.65 -9.16
N GLY A 9 -0.44 -3.22 -10.37
CA GLY A 9 0.58 -4.02 -11.04
C GLY A 9 0.98 -5.30 -10.28
N LEU A 10 0.10 -5.81 -9.41
CA LEU A 10 0.32 -7.05 -8.63
C LEU A 10 -0.05 -8.30 -9.41
N LEU A 11 -0.90 -8.14 -10.43
CA LEU A 11 -1.31 -9.21 -11.34
C LEU A 11 -1.07 -8.79 -12.77
N THR A 12 -0.53 -9.70 -13.57
CA THR A 12 -0.52 -9.55 -15.03
C THR A 12 -1.95 -9.67 -15.59
N LEU A 13 -2.17 -9.19 -16.81
CA LEU A 13 -3.49 -9.28 -17.44
C LEU A 13 -3.96 -10.74 -17.59
N ALA A 14 -3.06 -11.66 -17.98
CA ALA A 14 -3.39 -13.10 -18.09
C ALA A 14 -3.76 -13.72 -16.73
N GLN A 15 -3.01 -13.38 -15.67
CA GLN A 15 -3.35 -13.81 -14.30
C GLN A 15 -4.72 -13.27 -13.85
N ALA A 16 -4.99 -11.99 -14.14
CA ALA A 16 -6.27 -11.38 -13.82
C ALA A 16 -7.44 -12.05 -14.54
N ILE A 17 -7.30 -12.38 -15.82
CA ILE A 17 -8.32 -13.13 -16.58
C ILE A 17 -8.58 -14.48 -15.91
N SER A 18 -7.55 -15.20 -15.49
CA SER A 18 -7.69 -16.49 -14.79
C SER A 18 -8.42 -16.34 -13.45
N VAL A 19 -8.08 -15.31 -12.66
CA VAL A 19 -8.76 -15.01 -11.38
C VAL A 19 -10.22 -14.64 -11.62
N ILE A 20 -10.54 -13.87 -12.66
CA ILE A 20 -11.91 -13.49 -13.01
C ILE A 20 -12.74 -14.72 -13.37
N MET A 21 -12.19 -15.68 -14.14
CA MET A 21 -12.86 -16.95 -14.44
C MET A 21 -13.18 -17.72 -13.16
N GLY A 22 -12.21 -17.84 -12.25
CA GLY A 22 -12.42 -18.48 -10.94
C GLY A 22 -13.46 -17.75 -10.08
N ALA A 23 -13.45 -16.42 -10.08
CA ALA A 23 -14.40 -15.60 -9.35
C ALA A 23 -15.84 -15.80 -9.84
N ASN A 24 -16.06 -15.93 -11.16
CA ASN A 24 -17.39 -16.22 -11.71
C ASN A 24 -17.91 -17.60 -11.26
N ILE A 25 -17.04 -18.62 -11.15
CA ILE A 25 -17.41 -19.91 -10.55
C ILE A 25 -17.71 -19.71 -9.05
N GLY A 26 -16.87 -18.97 -8.33
CA GLY A 26 -17.06 -18.70 -6.89
C GLY A 26 -18.38 -17.99 -6.57
N THR A 27 -18.83 -17.08 -7.43
CA THR A 27 -20.12 -16.38 -7.27
C THR A 27 -21.31 -17.37 -7.23
N THR A 28 -21.20 -18.53 -7.87
CA THR A 28 -22.26 -19.56 -7.83
C THR A 28 -22.51 -20.11 -6.43
N LEU A 29 -21.50 -20.09 -5.55
CA LEU A 29 -21.65 -20.51 -4.15
C LEU A 29 -22.69 -19.65 -3.42
N THR A 30 -22.77 -18.36 -3.74
CA THR A 30 -23.80 -17.48 -3.16
C THR A 30 -25.22 -17.96 -3.53
N ALA A 31 -25.43 -18.37 -4.79
CA ALA A 31 -26.70 -18.94 -5.23
C ALA A 31 -27.07 -20.21 -4.45
N TRP A 32 -26.11 -21.08 -4.16
CA TRP A 32 -26.32 -22.25 -3.31
C TRP A 32 -26.63 -21.91 -1.86
N ILE A 33 -25.98 -20.92 -1.29
CA ILE A 33 -26.27 -20.43 0.08
C ILE A 33 -27.69 -19.88 0.16
N ILE A 34 -28.12 -19.11 -0.84
CA ILE A 34 -29.49 -18.57 -0.91
C ILE A 34 -30.48 -19.72 -1.05
N SER A 35 -30.25 -20.68 -1.97
CA SER A 35 -31.11 -21.85 -2.20
C SER A 35 -31.21 -22.75 -0.96
N ALA A 36 -30.08 -23.01 -0.27
CA ALA A 36 -30.08 -23.76 0.99
C ALA A 36 -30.86 -23.02 2.09
N GLY A 37 -30.73 -21.68 2.17
CA GLY A 37 -31.49 -20.85 3.08
C GLY A 37 -33.02 -20.90 2.86
N THR A 38 -33.49 -21.30 1.68
CA THR A 38 -34.91 -21.54 1.43
C THR A 38 -35.39 -22.89 2.00
N SER A 39 -34.52 -23.86 2.09
CA SER A 39 -34.85 -25.24 2.55
C SER A 39 -34.61 -25.43 4.05
N PHE A 40 -33.63 -24.70 4.64
CA PHE A 40 -33.30 -24.78 6.05
C PHE A 40 -33.48 -23.40 6.70
N ASN A 41 -33.94 -23.40 7.97
CA ASN A 41 -34.04 -22.14 8.72
C ASN A 41 -32.66 -21.67 9.24
N VAL A 42 -31.82 -21.28 8.27
CA VAL A 42 -30.41 -20.87 8.52
C VAL A 42 -30.34 -19.64 9.44
N THR A 43 -31.45 -18.88 9.55
CA THR A 43 -31.54 -17.69 10.42
C THR A 43 -31.28 -18.03 11.89
N ASN A 44 -31.61 -19.25 12.34
CA ASN A 44 -31.33 -19.70 13.70
C ASN A 44 -29.83 -19.85 13.99
N LEU A 45 -28.98 -20.01 12.96
CA LEU A 45 -27.53 -20.13 13.10
C LEU A 45 -26.85 -18.76 13.24
N VAL A 46 -27.55 -17.69 12.88
CA VAL A 46 -27.01 -16.31 12.88
C VAL A 46 -26.63 -15.86 14.29
N TRP A 47 -27.49 -16.13 15.28
CA TRP A 47 -27.24 -15.69 16.65
C TRP A 47 -26.01 -16.36 17.31
N PRO A 48 -25.85 -17.69 17.22
CA PRO A 48 -24.61 -18.32 17.65
C PRO A 48 -23.38 -17.83 16.89
N ALA A 49 -23.51 -17.59 15.57
CA ALA A 49 -22.40 -17.06 14.76
C ALA A 49 -21.97 -15.67 15.23
N PHE A 50 -22.90 -14.76 15.52
CA PHE A 50 -22.60 -13.47 16.11
C PHE A 50 -21.88 -13.58 17.46
N ALA A 51 -22.32 -14.45 18.34
CA ALA A 51 -21.68 -14.65 19.64
C ALA A 51 -20.23 -15.13 19.49
N VAL A 52 -19.98 -16.10 18.60
CA VAL A 52 -18.63 -16.59 18.33
C VAL A 52 -17.78 -15.52 17.65
N ALA A 53 -18.33 -14.81 16.67
CA ALA A 53 -17.65 -13.72 15.97
C ALA A 53 -17.18 -12.63 16.97
N LEU A 54 -18.06 -12.23 17.89
CA LEU A 54 -17.74 -11.24 18.92
C LEU A 54 -16.58 -11.69 19.78
N ILE A 55 -16.56 -12.95 20.23
CA ILE A 55 -15.45 -13.51 21.02
C ILE A 55 -14.14 -13.51 20.23
N LEU A 56 -14.19 -13.83 18.93
CA LEU A 56 -13.01 -13.89 18.07
C LEU A 56 -12.44 -12.50 17.78
N ILE A 57 -13.28 -11.48 17.57
CA ILE A 57 -12.85 -10.08 17.34
C ILE A 57 -12.01 -9.55 18.51
N TYR A 58 -12.39 -9.85 19.76
CA TYR A 58 -11.61 -9.43 20.92
C TYR A 58 -10.29 -10.19 21.11
N ARG A 59 -10.08 -11.29 20.36
CA ARG A 59 -8.79 -12.01 20.36
C ARG A 59 -7.88 -11.48 19.27
N LYS A 60 -6.86 -10.66 19.58
CA LYS A 60 -5.93 -10.02 18.62
C LYS A 60 -5.45 -10.96 17.49
N ARG A 61 -5.17 -12.23 17.80
CA ARG A 61 -4.67 -13.22 16.81
C ARG A 61 -5.76 -13.75 15.87
N GLN A 62 -7.04 -13.60 16.20
CA GLN A 62 -8.17 -14.20 15.48
C GLN A 62 -9.22 -13.15 15.05
N ALA A 63 -8.89 -11.86 15.17
CA ALA A 63 -9.81 -10.77 14.84
C ALA A 63 -10.34 -10.87 13.41
N SER A 64 -9.47 -11.11 12.42
CA SER A 64 -9.89 -11.26 11.01
C SER A 64 -10.87 -12.41 10.78
N ALA A 65 -10.73 -13.53 11.52
CA ALA A 65 -11.70 -14.63 11.46
C ALA A 65 -13.03 -14.23 12.10
N GLY A 66 -12.99 -13.43 13.16
CA GLY A 66 -14.17 -12.84 13.78
C GLY A 66 -14.91 -11.89 12.83
N ASP A 67 -14.20 -10.99 12.15
CA ASP A 67 -14.77 -10.07 11.16
C ASP A 67 -15.41 -10.82 9.99
N PHE A 68 -14.75 -11.85 9.49
CA PHE A 68 -15.30 -12.71 8.44
C PHE A 68 -16.61 -13.38 8.89
N LEU A 69 -16.62 -13.99 10.09
CA LEU A 69 -17.81 -14.66 10.62
C LEU A 69 -18.93 -13.66 10.89
N PHE A 70 -18.59 -12.46 11.33
CA PHE A 70 -19.56 -11.37 11.55
C PHE A 70 -20.20 -10.93 10.23
N GLY A 71 -19.39 -10.71 9.18
CA GLY A 71 -19.88 -10.39 7.83
C GLY A 71 -20.76 -11.49 7.25
N LEU A 72 -20.38 -12.77 7.41
CA LEU A 72 -21.18 -13.90 6.98
C LEU A 72 -22.54 -13.98 7.72
N ALA A 73 -22.54 -13.74 9.03
CA ALA A 73 -23.76 -13.72 9.83
C ALA A 73 -24.72 -12.58 9.41
N PHE A 74 -24.19 -11.37 9.14
CA PHE A 74 -25.00 -10.29 8.60
C PHE A 74 -25.54 -10.57 7.20
N MET A 75 -24.73 -11.20 6.34
CA MET A 75 -25.19 -11.61 5.01
C MET A 75 -26.37 -12.59 5.10
N ILE A 76 -26.28 -13.62 5.95
CA ILE A 76 -27.36 -14.60 6.17
C ILE A 76 -28.61 -13.91 6.76
N LEU A 77 -28.42 -13.00 7.71
CA LEU A 77 -29.54 -12.22 8.29
C LEU A 77 -30.23 -11.38 7.24
N GLY A 78 -29.47 -10.64 6.42
CA GLY A 78 -30.01 -9.83 5.34
C GLY A 78 -30.79 -10.63 4.29
N LEU A 79 -30.24 -11.78 3.87
CA LEU A 79 -30.91 -12.70 2.95
C LEU A 79 -32.19 -13.30 3.58
N GLY A 80 -32.13 -13.64 4.87
CA GLY A 80 -33.32 -14.10 5.62
C GLY A 80 -34.42 -13.05 5.68
N THR A 81 -34.08 -11.80 5.94
CA THR A 81 -35.01 -10.67 5.96
C THR A 81 -35.60 -10.42 4.57
N LEU A 82 -34.78 -10.42 3.52
CA LEU A 82 -35.23 -10.27 2.13
C LEU A 82 -36.24 -11.37 1.75
N ARG A 83 -35.94 -12.62 2.11
CA ARG A 83 -36.86 -13.74 1.89
C ARG A 83 -38.17 -13.55 2.64
N GLN A 84 -38.13 -13.21 3.93
CA GLN A 84 -39.33 -13.02 4.73
C GLN A 84 -40.21 -11.91 4.14
N THR A 85 -39.59 -10.78 3.75
CA THR A 85 -40.31 -9.70 3.06
C THR A 85 -40.96 -10.19 1.76
N GLY A 86 -40.26 -11.02 0.95
CA GLY A 86 -40.82 -11.56 -0.27
C GLY A 86 -42.03 -12.51 -0.03
N VAL A 87 -41.98 -13.30 1.05
CA VAL A 87 -43.11 -14.13 1.48
C VAL A 87 -44.29 -13.26 1.97
N ASP A 88 -44.00 -12.26 2.82
CA ASP A 88 -45.00 -11.34 3.40
C ASP A 88 -45.71 -10.52 2.31
N MET A 89 -44.98 -10.17 1.23
CA MET A 89 -45.57 -9.49 0.06
C MET A 89 -46.55 -10.38 -0.74
N ASN A 90 -46.53 -11.70 -0.51
CA ASN A 90 -47.38 -12.69 -1.15
C ASN A 90 -47.46 -12.56 -2.69
N LEU A 91 -46.29 -12.33 -3.32
CA LEU A 91 -46.14 -11.99 -4.76
C LEU A 91 -46.76 -13.07 -5.66
N GLY A 92 -46.76 -14.36 -5.23
CA GLY A 92 -47.33 -15.47 -5.96
C GLY A 92 -48.86 -15.49 -6.03
N GLU A 93 -49.57 -14.69 -5.22
CA GLU A 93 -51.04 -14.58 -5.21
C GLU A 93 -51.53 -13.21 -5.72
N GLN A 94 -50.62 -12.25 -5.96
CA GLN A 94 -50.98 -10.96 -6.50
C GLN A 94 -51.36 -11.07 -7.98
N GLU A 95 -52.62 -10.85 -8.31
CA GLU A 95 -53.19 -10.95 -9.65
C GLU A 95 -52.45 -10.08 -10.68
N ALA A 96 -52.05 -8.86 -10.29
CA ALA A 96 -51.26 -7.97 -11.14
C ALA A 96 -49.89 -8.53 -11.50
N VAL A 97 -49.19 -9.16 -10.54
CA VAL A 97 -47.85 -9.78 -10.74
C VAL A 97 -47.97 -11.01 -11.64
N LEU A 98 -48.95 -11.86 -11.36
CA LEU A 98 -49.19 -13.05 -12.17
C LEU A 98 -49.60 -12.69 -13.60
N HIS A 99 -50.49 -11.72 -13.79
CA HIS A 99 -50.87 -11.25 -15.11
C HIS A 99 -49.72 -10.66 -15.89
N PHE A 100 -48.84 -9.89 -15.22
CA PHE A 100 -47.66 -9.32 -15.85
C PHE A 100 -46.74 -10.42 -16.39
N PHE A 101 -46.33 -11.38 -15.58
CA PHE A 101 -45.41 -12.43 -16.03
C PHE A 101 -46.07 -13.42 -17.02
N SER A 102 -47.38 -13.72 -16.88
CA SER A 102 -48.10 -14.61 -17.81
C SER A 102 -48.38 -13.96 -19.17
N SER A 103 -48.27 -12.64 -19.29
CA SER A 103 -48.43 -11.94 -20.59
C SER A 103 -47.26 -12.20 -21.55
N PHE A 104 -46.14 -12.75 -21.07
CA PHE A 104 -44.97 -13.05 -21.88
C PHE A 104 -44.91 -14.56 -22.18
N ASP A 105 -44.71 -14.93 -23.45
CA ASP A 105 -44.48 -16.31 -23.83
C ASP A 105 -43.08 -16.79 -23.30
N PRO A 106 -43.03 -17.81 -22.39
CA PRO A 106 -41.77 -18.29 -21.81
C PRO A 106 -40.79 -18.88 -22.81
N TYR A 107 -41.29 -19.37 -23.96
CA TYR A 107 -40.48 -20.00 -25.00
C TYR A 107 -40.00 -19.01 -26.07
N SER A 108 -40.46 -17.78 -26.03
CA SER A 108 -40.04 -16.75 -26.98
C SER A 108 -38.63 -16.21 -26.68
N TYR A 109 -37.74 -16.24 -27.66
CA TYR A 109 -36.41 -15.58 -27.55
C TYR A 109 -36.50 -14.08 -27.29
N ILE A 110 -37.55 -13.38 -27.75
CA ILE A 110 -37.76 -11.97 -27.46
C ILE A 110 -38.00 -11.80 -25.95
N THR A 111 -38.81 -12.66 -25.34
CA THR A 111 -39.02 -12.68 -23.89
C THR A 111 -37.71 -12.96 -23.14
N THR A 112 -36.93 -13.96 -23.58
CA THR A 112 -35.62 -14.28 -23.00
C THR A 112 -34.68 -13.08 -23.05
N LEU A 113 -34.57 -12.37 -24.19
CA LEU A 113 -33.75 -11.19 -24.34
C LEU A 113 -34.23 -10.01 -23.46
N LEU A 114 -35.56 -9.84 -23.35
CA LEU A 114 -36.15 -8.78 -22.50
C LEU A 114 -35.79 -9.03 -21.02
N PHE A 115 -36.00 -10.24 -20.51
CA PHE A 115 -35.70 -10.57 -19.12
C PHE A 115 -34.19 -10.56 -18.84
N LEU A 116 -33.37 -10.95 -19.81
CA LEU A 116 -31.91 -10.80 -19.74
C LEU A 116 -31.54 -9.32 -19.59
N LEU A 117 -32.12 -8.43 -20.38
CA LEU A 117 -31.90 -7.00 -20.27
C LEU A 117 -32.36 -6.44 -18.91
N ILE A 118 -33.54 -6.87 -18.45
CA ILE A 118 -34.07 -6.46 -17.13
C ILE A 118 -33.13 -6.91 -16.02
N GLY A 119 -32.65 -8.17 -16.03
CA GLY A 119 -31.69 -8.69 -15.05
C GLY A 119 -30.39 -7.89 -15.04
N GLY A 120 -29.86 -7.55 -16.22
CA GLY A 120 -28.68 -6.72 -16.36
C GLY A 120 -28.85 -5.31 -15.80
N LEU A 121 -29.94 -4.64 -16.16
CA LEU A 121 -30.29 -3.30 -15.66
C LEU A 121 -30.52 -3.31 -14.14
N LEU A 122 -31.27 -4.28 -13.64
CA LEU A 122 -31.54 -4.41 -12.21
C LEU A 122 -30.25 -4.58 -11.41
N THR A 123 -29.35 -5.46 -11.88
CA THR A 123 -28.05 -5.69 -11.23
C THR A 123 -27.16 -4.44 -11.28
N MET A 124 -27.18 -3.71 -12.38
CA MET A 124 -26.46 -2.46 -12.52
C MET A 124 -26.97 -1.39 -11.55
N CYS A 125 -28.29 -1.30 -11.35
CA CYS A 125 -28.90 -0.34 -10.43
C CYS A 125 -28.70 -0.73 -8.96
N VAL A 126 -28.92 -2.00 -8.60
CA VAL A 126 -28.80 -2.52 -7.23
C VAL A 126 -27.33 -2.69 -6.82
N GLN A 127 -26.43 -2.87 -7.78
CA GLN A 127 -24.99 -3.15 -7.58
C GLN A 127 -24.69 -4.40 -6.72
N SER A 128 -25.65 -5.33 -6.69
CA SER A 128 -25.53 -6.58 -5.94
C SER A 128 -26.21 -7.71 -6.71
N SER A 129 -25.39 -8.58 -7.31
CA SER A 129 -25.87 -9.80 -7.97
C SER A 129 -26.54 -10.75 -6.98
N ALA A 130 -26.01 -10.87 -5.76
CA ALA A 130 -26.62 -11.71 -4.73
C ALA A 130 -28.07 -11.29 -4.39
N ALA A 131 -28.34 -9.98 -4.32
CA ALA A 131 -29.67 -9.46 -4.06
C ALA A 131 -30.63 -9.75 -5.24
N VAL A 132 -30.18 -9.55 -6.47
CA VAL A 132 -30.98 -9.84 -7.67
C VAL A 132 -31.26 -11.34 -7.79
N MET A 133 -30.27 -12.18 -7.55
CA MET A 133 -30.42 -13.63 -7.48
C MET A 133 -31.46 -14.06 -6.44
N ALA A 134 -31.40 -13.47 -5.22
CA ALA A 134 -32.37 -13.77 -4.16
C ALA A 134 -33.80 -13.37 -4.56
N ILE A 135 -33.99 -12.18 -5.14
CA ILE A 135 -35.31 -11.73 -5.64
C ILE A 135 -35.81 -12.69 -6.73
N THR A 136 -34.96 -13.05 -7.69
CA THR A 136 -35.31 -14.00 -8.76
C THR A 136 -35.72 -15.36 -8.19
N MET A 137 -34.98 -15.87 -7.20
CA MET A 137 -35.33 -17.15 -6.54
C MET A 137 -36.66 -17.07 -5.78
N ILE A 138 -36.95 -15.96 -5.11
CA ILE A 138 -38.23 -15.76 -4.41
C ILE A 138 -39.39 -15.73 -5.41
N LEU A 139 -39.26 -14.97 -6.50
CA LEU A 139 -40.30 -14.90 -7.54
C LEU A 139 -40.54 -16.26 -8.21
N CYS A 140 -39.48 -17.02 -8.48
CA CYS A 140 -39.63 -18.36 -9.05
C CYS A 140 -40.25 -19.34 -8.04
N SER A 141 -39.79 -19.38 -6.79
CA SER A 141 -40.28 -20.30 -5.76
C SER A 141 -41.72 -20.02 -5.33
N SER A 142 -42.19 -18.77 -5.46
CA SER A 142 -43.61 -18.41 -5.25
C SER A 142 -44.51 -18.81 -6.45
N GLY A 143 -43.93 -19.28 -7.56
CA GLY A 143 -44.64 -19.59 -8.78
C GLY A 143 -45.14 -18.38 -9.56
N ALA A 144 -44.64 -17.18 -9.24
CA ALA A 144 -44.97 -15.97 -9.97
C ALA A 144 -44.17 -15.84 -11.27
N LEU A 145 -42.89 -16.26 -11.27
CA LEU A 145 -41.98 -16.13 -12.40
C LEU A 145 -41.65 -17.52 -13.00
N PRO A 146 -41.93 -17.74 -14.29
CA PRO A 146 -41.57 -18.97 -14.98
C PRO A 146 -40.04 -19.17 -15.05
N ILE A 147 -39.59 -20.43 -15.10
CA ILE A 147 -38.17 -20.80 -15.01
C ILE A 147 -37.32 -20.19 -16.12
N TYR A 148 -37.79 -20.18 -17.38
CA TYR A 148 -37.03 -19.61 -18.50
C TYR A 148 -36.79 -18.12 -18.33
N GLN A 149 -37.77 -17.39 -17.83
CA GLN A 149 -37.65 -15.97 -17.52
C GLN A 149 -36.72 -15.74 -16.32
N GLY A 150 -36.81 -16.59 -15.27
CA GLY A 150 -35.91 -16.55 -14.12
C GLY A 150 -34.45 -16.78 -14.50
N ILE A 151 -34.19 -17.76 -15.37
CA ILE A 151 -32.84 -18.03 -15.87
C ILE A 151 -32.32 -16.90 -16.76
N ALA A 152 -33.20 -16.31 -17.58
CA ALA A 152 -32.82 -15.14 -18.38
C ALA A 152 -32.40 -13.93 -17.51
N LEU A 153 -33.09 -13.69 -16.37
CA LEU A 153 -32.68 -12.69 -15.38
C LEU A 153 -31.29 -12.98 -14.82
N VAL A 154 -31.00 -14.26 -14.46
CA VAL A 154 -29.69 -14.69 -13.94
C VAL A 154 -28.58 -14.50 -14.99
N MET A 155 -28.85 -14.78 -16.25
CA MET A 155 -27.90 -14.51 -17.34
C MET A 155 -27.62 -13.00 -17.48
N GLY A 156 -28.68 -12.18 -17.37
CA GLY A 156 -28.57 -10.72 -17.38
C GLY A 156 -27.77 -10.18 -16.20
N GLU A 157 -27.98 -10.75 -15.02
CA GLU A 157 -27.23 -10.43 -13.79
C GLU A 157 -25.72 -10.55 -13.98
N ASN A 158 -25.26 -11.62 -14.62
CA ASN A 158 -23.84 -11.82 -14.91
C ASN A 158 -23.27 -10.71 -15.81
N ILE A 159 -24.02 -10.20 -16.78
CA ILE A 159 -23.60 -9.05 -17.60
C ILE A 159 -23.63 -7.76 -16.76
N GLY A 160 -24.69 -7.51 -16.01
CA GLY A 160 -24.87 -6.31 -15.21
C GLY A 160 -23.73 -6.07 -14.22
N THR A 161 -23.23 -7.13 -13.59
CA THR A 161 -22.07 -7.08 -12.68
C THR A 161 -20.79 -6.58 -13.39
N THR A 162 -20.62 -6.87 -14.68
CA THR A 162 -19.44 -6.46 -15.43
C THR A 162 -19.48 -4.98 -15.83
N VAL A 163 -20.67 -4.42 -16.04
CA VAL A 163 -20.84 -3.01 -16.39
C VAL A 163 -20.34 -2.12 -15.26
N THR A 164 -20.68 -2.42 -14.01
CA THR A 164 -20.22 -1.67 -12.84
C THR A 164 -18.69 -1.73 -12.70
N SER A 165 -18.09 -2.89 -12.96
CA SER A 165 -16.63 -3.07 -12.96
C SER A 165 -15.94 -2.23 -14.05
N ASN A 166 -16.55 -2.13 -15.25
CA ASN A 166 -16.01 -1.31 -16.34
C ASN A 166 -16.16 0.18 -16.04
N LEU A 167 -17.27 0.63 -15.45
CA LEU A 167 -17.46 2.02 -15.02
C LEU A 167 -16.41 2.41 -13.97
N ALA A 168 -16.18 1.55 -12.98
CA ALA A 168 -15.15 1.77 -11.96
C ALA A 168 -13.73 1.82 -12.55
N ALA A 169 -13.47 1.11 -13.65
CA ALA A 169 -12.16 1.08 -14.29
C ALA A 169 -11.91 2.25 -15.27
N LEU A 170 -12.87 3.15 -15.53
CA LEU A 170 -12.70 4.24 -16.49
C LEU A 170 -11.56 5.21 -16.12
N SER A 171 -11.36 5.43 -14.82
CA SER A 171 -10.28 6.27 -14.29
C SER A 171 -9.00 5.49 -13.96
N ALA A 172 -8.99 4.17 -14.15
CA ALA A 172 -7.87 3.30 -13.80
C ALA A 172 -6.86 3.16 -14.95
N SER A 173 -5.71 2.52 -14.66
CA SER A 173 -4.65 2.24 -15.64
C SER A 173 -5.16 1.46 -16.86
N THR A 174 -4.44 1.55 -17.97
CA THR A 174 -4.78 0.80 -19.18
C THR A 174 -4.91 -0.70 -18.92
N GLN A 175 -4.06 -1.27 -18.09
CA GLN A 175 -4.11 -2.69 -17.73
C GLN A 175 -5.35 -3.03 -16.91
N ALA A 176 -5.73 -2.20 -15.94
CA ALA A 176 -6.95 -2.35 -15.15
C ALA A 176 -8.22 -2.26 -16.02
N ARG A 177 -8.26 -1.34 -16.98
CA ARG A 177 -9.35 -1.23 -17.97
C ARG A 177 -9.43 -2.47 -18.85
N ARG A 178 -8.29 -3.02 -19.27
CA ARG A 178 -8.22 -4.29 -20.01
C ARG A 178 -8.78 -5.45 -19.21
N ALA A 179 -8.45 -5.54 -17.90
CA ALA A 179 -8.98 -6.59 -17.02
C ALA A 179 -10.50 -6.47 -16.84
N ALA A 180 -11.03 -5.26 -16.65
CA ALA A 180 -12.48 -5.04 -16.55
C ALA A 180 -13.21 -5.39 -17.87
N PHE A 181 -12.64 -5.03 -19.00
CA PHE A 181 -13.19 -5.38 -20.31
C PHE A 181 -13.12 -6.90 -20.58
N ALA A 182 -12.05 -7.58 -20.14
CA ALA A 182 -11.95 -9.03 -20.24
C ALA A 182 -13.06 -9.74 -19.44
N HIS A 183 -13.42 -9.21 -18.26
CA HIS A 183 -14.56 -9.71 -17.47
C HIS A 183 -15.88 -9.56 -18.23
N MET A 184 -16.12 -8.41 -18.85
CA MET A 184 -17.31 -8.20 -19.67
C MET A 184 -17.33 -9.14 -20.89
N PHE A 185 -16.20 -9.29 -21.56
CA PHE A 185 -16.05 -10.20 -22.72
C PHE A 185 -16.38 -11.65 -22.33
N PHE A 186 -15.85 -12.12 -21.18
CA PHE A 186 -16.11 -13.47 -20.65
C PHE A 186 -17.61 -13.73 -20.45
N ASN A 187 -18.31 -12.81 -19.79
CA ASN A 187 -19.74 -12.96 -19.53
C ASN A 187 -20.59 -12.82 -20.79
N LEU A 188 -20.25 -11.88 -21.66
CA LEU A 188 -20.96 -11.69 -22.94
C LEU A 188 -20.81 -12.90 -23.85
N PHE A 189 -19.60 -13.47 -23.97
CA PHE A 189 -19.36 -14.71 -24.70
C PHE A 189 -20.19 -15.85 -24.14
N GLY A 190 -20.21 -16.00 -22.80
CA GLY A 190 -21.01 -17.00 -22.12
C GLY A 190 -22.49 -16.89 -22.46
N VAL A 191 -23.04 -15.69 -22.39
CA VAL A 191 -24.46 -15.46 -22.73
C VAL A 191 -24.72 -15.72 -24.21
N CYS A 192 -23.83 -15.34 -25.12
CA CYS A 192 -24.04 -15.58 -26.55
C CYS A 192 -24.16 -17.06 -26.92
N TRP A 193 -23.26 -17.92 -26.44
CA TRP A 193 -23.38 -19.36 -26.73
C TRP A 193 -24.53 -19.98 -25.97
N MET A 194 -24.82 -19.55 -24.74
CA MET A 194 -25.93 -20.05 -23.96
C MET A 194 -27.28 -19.77 -24.63
N LEU A 195 -27.45 -18.58 -25.24
CA LEU A 195 -28.67 -18.27 -26.00
C LEU A 195 -28.93 -19.25 -27.17
N VAL A 196 -27.88 -19.80 -27.79
CA VAL A 196 -28.02 -20.79 -28.86
C VAL A 196 -28.58 -22.11 -28.34
N VAL A 197 -28.18 -22.53 -27.14
CA VAL A 197 -28.60 -23.80 -26.54
C VAL A 197 -29.57 -23.62 -25.37
N PHE A 198 -30.22 -22.47 -25.25
CA PHE A 198 -30.95 -22.02 -24.06
C PHE A 198 -31.96 -23.03 -23.56
N HIS A 199 -32.98 -23.39 -24.39
CA HIS A 199 -34.04 -24.29 -23.96
C HIS A 199 -33.53 -25.71 -23.63
N PRO A 200 -32.75 -26.40 -24.49
CA PRO A 200 -32.30 -27.76 -24.18
C PRO A 200 -31.35 -27.77 -22.95
N PHE A 201 -30.60 -26.72 -22.73
CA PHE A 201 -29.73 -26.63 -21.53
C PHE A 201 -30.55 -26.42 -20.25
N VAL A 202 -31.58 -25.57 -20.28
CA VAL A 202 -32.49 -25.36 -19.16
C VAL A 202 -33.25 -26.65 -18.83
N ASP A 203 -33.78 -27.32 -19.85
CA ASP A 203 -34.50 -28.58 -19.68
C ASP A 203 -33.62 -29.69 -19.09
N MET A 204 -32.37 -29.77 -19.52
CA MET A 204 -31.39 -30.69 -18.94
C MET A 204 -31.18 -30.39 -17.44
N VAL A 205 -31.01 -29.14 -17.05
CA VAL A 205 -30.83 -28.76 -15.64
C VAL A 205 -32.08 -29.02 -14.82
N CYS A 206 -33.26 -28.72 -15.35
CA CYS A 206 -34.56 -29.10 -14.74
C CYS A 206 -34.68 -30.61 -14.50
N GLY A 207 -34.29 -31.41 -15.48
CA GLY A 207 -34.26 -32.86 -15.37
C GLY A 207 -33.29 -33.35 -14.29
N MET A 208 -32.10 -32.77 -14.16
CA MET A 208 -31.13 -33.10 -13.12
C MET A 208 -31.66 -32.86 -11.70
N VAL A 209 -32.46 -31.82 -11.50
CA VAL A 209 -33.04 -31.44 -10.20
C VAL A 209 -34.37 -32.15 -9.94
N GLY A 210 -34.97 -32.73 -10.99
CA GLY A 210 -36.30 -33.36 -10.91
C GLY A 210 -37.44 -32.33 -10.84
N TYR A 211 -37.24 -31.16 -11.47
CA TYR A 211 -38.30 -30.17 -11.65
C TYR A 211 -39.17 -30.55 -12.85
N ASP A 212 -40.48 -30.57 -12.66
CA ASP A 212 -41.46 -30.89 -13.71
C ASP A 212 -42.13 -29.58 -14.20
N ALA A 213 -41.79 -29.18 -15.41
CA ALA A 213 -42.33 -27.97 -16.04
C ALA A 213 -43.80 -28.13 -16.48
N THR A 214 -44.34 -29.36 -16.48
CA THR A 214 -45.73 -29.61 -16.88
C THR A 214 -46.75 -29.43 -15.74
N LEU A 215 -46.27 -29.40 -14.49
CA LEU A 215 -47.12 -29.17 -13.33
C LEU A 215 -47.58 -27.72 -13.28
N THR A 216 -48.87 -27.52 -13.45
CA THR A 216 -49.55 -26.23 -13.35
C THR A 216 -50.30 -26.12 -12.03
N ARG A 217 -50.79 -24.91 -11.68
CA ARG A 217 -51.65 -24.69 -10.50
C ARG A 217 -52.95 -25.53 -10.55
N GLU A 218 -53.41 -25.86 -11.74
CA GLU A 218 -54.59 -26.71 -11.94
C GLU A 218 -54.33 -28.19 -11.56
N SER A 219 -53.07 -28.62 -11.57
CA SER A 219 -52.65 -29.96 -11.15
C SER A 219 -52.72 -30.22 -9.63
N GLY A 220 -53.05 -29.17 -8.84
CA GLY A 220 -53.11 -29.21 -7.38
C GLY A 220 -52.10 -28.26 -6.75
N GLN A 221 -52.58 -27.37 -5.86
CA GLN A 221 -51.80 -26.26 -5.31
C GLN A 221 -50.56 -26.75 -4.51
N GLU A 222 -50.71 -27.80 -3.72
CA GLU A 222 -49.61 -28.35 -2.90
C GLU A 222 -48.51 -28.97 -3.77
N ALA A 223 -48.86 -29.74 -4.78
CA ALA A 223 -47.93 -30.34 -5.73
C ALA A 223 -47.21 -29.26 -6.54
N PHE A 224 -47.91 -28.22 -6.98
CA PHE A 224 -47.34 -27.09 -7.71
C PHE A 224 -46.33 -26.32 -6.84
N LEU A 225 -46.68 -25.95 -5.61
CA LEU A 225 -45.79 -25.21 -4.71
C LEU A 225 -44.56 -26.05 -4.31
N SER A 226 -44.75 -27.35 -4.06
CA SER A 226 -43.63 -28.26 -3.80
C SER A 226 -42.66 -28.32 -4.98
N ASN A 227 -43.19 -28.40 -6.22
CA ASN A 227 -42.38 -28.38 -7.43
C ASN A 227 -41.70 -26.99 -7.65
N ALA A 228 -42.43 -25.90 -7.44
CA ALA A 228 -41.90 -24.53 -7.56
C ALA A 228 -40.76 -24.26 -6.56
N SER A 229 -40.78 -24.84 -5.37
CA SER A 229 -39.71 -24.72 -4.40
C SER A 229 -38.36 -25.27 -4.91
N ARG A 230 -38.39 -26.24 -5.83
CA ARG A 230 -37.17 -26.77 -6.49
C ARG A 230 -36.52 -25.78 -7.45
N LEU A 231 -37.24 -24.74 -7.89
CA LEU A 231 -36.70 -23.73 -8.81
C LEU A 231 -35.51 -22.98 -8.24
N THR A 232 -35.43 -22.84 -6.93
CA THR A 232 -34.23 -22.23 -6.29
C THR A 232 -32.97 -23.06 -6.51
N VAL A 233 -33.13 -24.41 -6.47
CA VAL A 233 -32.06 -25.37 -6.76
C VAL A 233 -31.74 -25.38 -8.25
N VAL A 234 -32.77 -25.32 -9.13
CA VAL A 234 -32.58 -25.23 -10.60
C VAL A 234 -31.77 -23.98 -10.96
N LEU A 235 -32.11 -22.81 -10.39
CA LEU A 235 -31.39 -21.57 -10.64
C LEU A 235 -29.94 -21.64 -10.17
N ALA A 236 -29.68 -22.19 -8.98
CA ALA A 236 -28.32 -22.37 -8.46
C ALA A 236 -27.52 -23.34 -9.31
N MET A 237 -28.13 -24.48 -9.71
CA MET A 237 -27.51 -25.48 -10.58
C MET A 237 -27.22 -24.91 -11.97
N PHE A 238 -28.17 -24.20 -12.58
CA PHE A 238 -27.97 -23.53 -13.87
C PHE A 238 -26.80 -22.55 -13.79
N HIS A 239 -26.79 -21.68 -12.77
CA HIS A 239 -25.72 -20.71 -12.57
C HIS A 239 -24.34 -21.38 -12.45
N THR A 240 -24.26 -22.52 -11.75
CA THR A 240 -23.02 -23.29 -11.62
C THR A 240 -22.63 -23.93 -12.94
N CYS A 241 -23.53 -24.68 -13.59
CA CYS A 241 -23.26 -25.38 -14.85
C CYS A 241 -22.85 -24.38 -15.95
N PHE A 242 -23.52 -23.24 -16.04
CA PHE A 242 -23.21 -22.18 -16.98
C PHE A 242 -21.79 -21.61 -16.77
N ASN A 243 -21.45 -21.18 -15.53
CA ASN A 243 -20.14 -20.59 -15.25
C ASN A 243 -19.00 -21.60 -15.36
N VAL A 244 -19.21 -22.84 -14.92
CA VAL A 244 -18.21 -23.91 -15.07
C VAL A 244 -17.99 -24.23 -16.54
N ALA A 245 -19.05 -24.42 -17.34
CA ALA A 245 -18.92 -24.69 -18.76
C ALA A 245 -18.23 -23.56 -19.50
N ASN A 246 -18.62 -22.28 -19.23
CA ASN A 246 -18.01 -21.12 -19.83
C ASN A 246 -16.51 -21.01 -19.48
N SER A 247 -16.16 -21.24 -18.22
CA SER A 247 -14.75 -21.23 -17.77
C SER A 247 -13.96 -22.40 -18.38
N ALA A 248 -14.52 -23.60 -18.44
CA ALA A 248 -13.86 -24.78 -19.02
C ALA A 248 -13.54 -24.58 -20.52
N VAL A 249 -14.43 -23.90 -21.24
CA VAL A 249 -14.17 -23.52 -22.65
C VAL A 249 -13.11 -22.43 -22.75
N LEU A 250 -13.26 -21.33 -22.01
CA LEU A 250 -12.44 -20.13 -22.21
C LEU A 250 -11.06 -20.19 -21.57
N ILE A 251 -10.80 -21.11 -20.62
CA ILE A 251 -9.49 -21.25 -19.98
C ILE A 251 -8.36 -21.52 -21.01
N TRP A 252 -8.67 -22.24 -22.07
CA TRP A 252 -7.72 -22.53 -23.16
C TRP A 252 -7.46 -21.33 -24.09
N PHE A 253 -8.31 -20.30 -24.00
CA PHE A 253 -8.28 -19.13 -24.87
C PHE A 253 -7.80 -17.85 -24.17
N ILE A 254 -7.21 -17.95 -22.96
CA ILE A 254 -6.69 -16.79 -22.22
C ILE A 254 -5.75 -15.92 -23.06
N PRO A 255 -4.75 -16.48 -23.80
CA PRO A 255 -3.88 -15.64 -24.64
C PRO A 255 -4.60 -14.96 -25.81
N GLN A 256 -5.69 -15.55 -26.29
CA GLN A 256 -6.51 -14.97 -27.36
C GLN A 256 -7.36 -13.81 -26.81
N ILE A 257 -7.96 -14.01 -25.63
CA ILE A 257 -8.74 -12.98 -24.92
C ILE A 257 -7.83 -11.80 -24.63
N GLU A 258 -6.63 -12.02 -24.10
CA GLU A 258 -5.64 -10.98 -23.85
C GLU A 258 -5.32 -10.18 -25.14
N ARG A 259 -5.06 -10.87 -26.26
CA ARG A 259 -4.80 -10.21 -27.55
C ARG A 259 -5.99 -9.38 -28.06
N ILE A 260 -7.22 -9.88 -27.89
CA ILE A 260 -8.45 -9.16 -28.27
C ILE A 260 -8.58 -7.88 -27.45
N VAL A 261 -8.45 -8.03 -26.14
CA VAL A 261 -8.60 -6.92 -25.17
C VAL A 261 -7.53 -5.85 -25.38
N CYS A 262 -6.27 -6.24 -25.63
CA CYS A 262 -5.17 -5.31 -25.95
C CYS A 262 -5.38 -4.60 -27.31
N ARG A 263 -6.06 -5.26 -28.26
CA ARG A 263 -6.38 -4.63 -29.55
C ARG A 263 -7.51 -3.60 -29.41
N VAL A 264 -8.50 -3.86 -28.54
CA VAL A 264 -9.62 -2.94 -28.30
C VAL A 264 -9.19 -1.75 -27.46
N ILE A 265 -8.48 -2.02 -26.37
CA ILE A 265 -7.97 -0.98 -25.47
C ILE A 265 -6.46 -0.85 -25.73
N LYS A 266 -6.12 0.10 -26.58
CA LYS A 266 -4.72 0.40 -26.91
C LYS A 266 -4.02 1.10 -25.74
N ASP A 267 -2.70 0.94 -25.66
CA ASP A 267 -1.89 1.75 -24.77
C ASP A 267 -2.02 3.22 -25.19
N LYS A 268 -2.14 4.12 -24.22
CA LYS A 268 -1.94 5.53 -24.51
C LYS A 268 -0.51 5.67 -25.00
N PRO A 269 -0.25 6.43 -26.09
CA PRO A 269 1.11 6.73 -26.46
C PRO A 269 1.78 7.30 -25.21
N SER A 270 2.89 6.70 -24.78
CA SER A 270 3.77 7.31 -23.81
C SER A 270 4.28 8.58 -24.46
N HIS A 271 3.62 9.70 -24.25
CA HIS A 271 4.31 10.98 -24.34
C HIS A 271 5.36 10.90 -23.23
N GLU A 272 6.59 10.76 -23.64
CA GLU A 272 7.74 11.10 -22.85
C GLU A 272 7.41 12.42 -22.16
N GLU A 273 7.56 12.47 -20.84
CA GLU A 273 7.49 13.70 -20.07
C GLU A 273 6.11 14.40 -19.99
N GLY A 274 5.05 13.69 -19.59
CA GLY A 274 3.91 14.36 -18.97
C GLY A 274 4.24 14.65 -17.50
N PRO A 275 4.34 15.92 -17.09
CA PRO A 275 4.68 16.26 -15.71
C PRO A 275 3.56 15.86 -14.76
N THR A 276 3.91 15.42 -13.58
CA THR A 276 3.11 15.54 -12.34
C THR A 276 1.97 14.55 -12.08
N ARG A 277 1.82 13.42 -12.74
CA ARG A 277 0.77 12.49 -12.35
C ARG A 277 1.35 11.19 -11.85
N LEU A 278 0.98 10.82 -10.61
CA LEU A 278 1.29 9.53 -10.02
C LEU A 278 0.81 8.41 -10.96
N GLN A 279 1.61 7.38 -11.15
CA GLN A 279 1.36 6.32 -12.12
C GLN A 279 0.50 5.19 -11.53
N TYR A 280 0.66 4.90 -10.25
CA TYR A 280 0.02 3.78 -9.54
C TYR A 280 -1.07 4.25 -8.56
N ILE A 281 -1.04 5.50 -8.14
CA ILE A 281 -2.05 6.12 -7.27
C ILE A 281 -3.02 6.94 -8.12
N GLU A 282 -4.07 6.30 -8.66
CA GLU A 282 -5.17 7.00 -9.33
C GLU A 282 -6.36 7.17 -8.37
N GLY A 283 -6.88 8.40 -8.31
CA GLY A 283 -7.98 8.75 -7.41
C GLY A 283 -9.25 7.96 -7.73
N GLY A 284 -9.78 7.26 -6.73
CA GLY A 284 -11.13 6.69 -6.80
C GLY A 284 -11.37 5.35 -6.14
N LEU A 285 -10.36 4.49 -5.94
CA LEU A 285 -10.55 3.13 -5.42
C LEU A 285 -9.74 2.85 -4.16
N MET A 286 -10.04 3.58 -3.07
CA MET A 286 -9.62 3.19 -1.72
C MET A 286 -10.51 2.03 -1.21
N GLN A 287 -10.42 0.85 -1.85
CA GLN A 287 -11.29 -0.28 -1.50
C GLN A 287 -10.73 -1.19 -0.41
N THR A 288 -9.41 -1.29 -0.29
CA THR A 288 -8.75 -2.04 0.78
C THR A 288 -7.43 -1.35 1.15
N PRO A 289 -7.21 -1.03 2.43
CA PRO A 289 -6.01 -0.31 2.88
C PRO A 289 -4.70 -1.01 2.49
N GLU A 290 -4.67 -2.34 2.52
CA GLU A 290 -3.49 -3.14 2.17
C GLU A 290 -3.10 -2.96 0.69
N VAL A 291 -4.07 -2.90 -0.22
CA VAL A 291 -3.83 -2.63 -1.65
C VAL A 291 -3.34 -1.21 -1.85
N SER A 292 -3.88 -0.26 -1.10
CA SER A 292 -3.47 1.14 -1.14
C SER A 292 -2.00 1.31 -0.70
N VAL A 293 -1.57 0.59 0.33
CA VAL A 293 -0.15 0.59 0.77
C VAL A 293 0.77 0.01 -0.32
N LEU A 294 0.35 -1.07 -1.00
CA LEU A 294 1.13 -1.64 -2.11
C LEU A 294 1.20 -0.71 -3.33
N GLN A 295 0.13 0.05 -3.62
CA GLN A 295 0.16 1.08 -4.66
C GLN A 295 1.15 2.20 -4.32
N ALA A 296 1.11 2.69 -3.08
CA ALA A 296 2.05 3.69 -2.60
C ALA A 296 3.50 3.19 -2.64
N GLN A 297 3.75 1.92 -2.29
CA GLN A 297 5.09 1.33 -2.38
C GLN A 297 5.61 1.35 -3.82
N LYS A 298 4.79 0.99 -4.80
CA LYS A 298 5.19 1.04 -6.21
C LYS A 298 5.44 2.46 -6.70
N GLU A 299 4.66 3.42 -6.21
CA GLU A 299 4.88 4.82 -6.54
C GLU A 299 6.20 5.33 -5.93
N THR A 300 6.53 4.92 -4.69
CA THR A 300 7.81 5.23 -4.05
C THR A 300 9.00 4.66 -4.85
N VAL A 301 8.88 3.43 -5.36
CA VAL A 301 9.88 2.85 -6.26
C VAL A 301 10.01 3.65 -7.55
N HIS A 302 8.89 4.03 -8.16
CA HIS A 302 8.90 4.87 -9.37
C HIS A 302 9.53 6.23 -9.09
N PHE A 303 9.27 6.81 -7.94
CA PHE A 303 9.87 8.06 -7.48
C PHE A 303 11.39 7.94 -7.34
N SER A 304 11.89 6.89 -6.70
CA SER A 304 13.33 6.67 -6.55
C SER A 304 14.05 6.54 -7.91
N HIS A 305 13.44 5.88 -8.90
CA HIS A 305 14.01 5.82 -10.25
C HIS A 305 14.04 7.18 -10.96
N ARG A 306 13.05 8.04 -10.73
CA ARG A 306 13.10 9.40 -11.26
C ARG A 306 14.24 10.21 -10.66
N MET A 307 14.50 10.06 -9.36
CA MET A 307 15.66 10.69 -8.72
C MET A 307 16.98 10.15 -9.25
N GLN A 308 17.05 8.86 -9.53
CA GLN A 308 18.21 8.27 -10.21
C GLN A 308 18.43 8.87 -11.62
N GLN A 309 17.36 9.08 -12.39
CA GLN A 309 17.45 9.78 -13.69
C GLN A 309 17.91 11.23 -13.53
N MET A 310 17.39 11.96 -12.53
CA MET A 310 17.83 13.32 -12.21
C MET A 310 19.33 13.36 -11.86
N PHE A 311 19.83 12.40 -11.09
CA PHE A 311 21.24 12.29 -10.77
C PHE A 311 22.12 12.06 -12.01
N VAL A 312 21.65 11.24 -12.97
CA VAL A 312 22.34 11.08 -14.27
C VAL A 312 22.44 12.40 -15.02
N MET A 313 21.39 13.22 -15.02
CA MET A 313 21.42 14.55 -15.65
C MET A 313 22.45 15.46 -14.98
N VAL A 314 22.58 15.42 -13.65
CA VAL A 314 23.62 16.18 -12.90
C VAL A 314 25.02 15.72 -13.30
N ARG A 315 25.25 14.42 -13.46
CA ARG A 315 26.54 13.88 -13.92
C ARG A 315 26.90 14.37 -15.33
N GLU A 316 25.92 14.43 -16.22
CA GLU A 316 26.13 14.99 -17.56
C GLU A 316 26.45 16.47 -17.54
N LEU A 317 25.81 17.24 -16.63
CA LEU A 317 25.94 18.70 -16.52
C LEU A 317 27.38 19.14 -16.18
N ILE A 318 28.14 18.33 -15.45
CA ILE A 318 29.49 18.65 -14.97
C ILE A 318 30.44 19.06 -16.09
N ARG A 319 30.36 18.40 -17.24
CA ARG A 319 31.29 18.57 -18.39
C ARG A 319 30.76 19.51 -19.44
N VAL A 320 29.54 20.06 -19.28
CA VAL A 320 28.96 21.02 -20.22
C VAL A 320 29.64 22.37 -20.05
N LYS A 321 30.23 22.86 -21.14
CA LYS A 321 30.94 24.17 -21.18
C LYS A 321 30.13 25.24 -21.91
N ASP A 322 29.28 24.83 -22.86
CA ASP A 322 28.43 25.75 -23.58
C ASP A 322 27.32 26.28 -22.67
N ALA A 323 27.15 27.59 -22.61
CA ALA A 323 26.22 28.23 -21.68
C ALA A 323 24.74 27.96 -22.05
N GLU A 324 24.42 27.82 -23.35
CA GLU A 324 23.05 27.57 -23.81
C GLU A 324 22.65 26.13 -23.49
N ASP A 325 23.50 25.13 -23.82
CA ASP A 325 23.30 23.71 -23.48
C ASP A 325 23.25 23.50 -21.95
N PHE A 326 24.09 24.24 -21.20
CA PHE A 326 24.05 24.20 -19.72
C PHE A 326 22.70 24.67 -19.17
N ASN A 327 22.20 25.80 -19.64
CA ASN A 327 20.94 26.35 -19.16
C ASN A 327 19.76 25.46 -19.51
N GLU A 328 19.71 24.87 -20.70
CA GLU A 328 18.65 23.92 -21.10
C GLU A 328 18.62 22.69 -20.18
N ARG A 329 19.79 22.11 -19.88
CA ARG A 329 19.90 20.95 -18.95
C ARG A 329 19.60 21.35 -17.51
N PHE A 330 20.02 22.53 -17.08
CA PHE A 330 19.72 23.05 -15.75
C PHE A 330 18.20 23.24 -15.55
N GLU A 331 17.49 23.86 -16.50
CA GLU A 331 16.03 24.01 -16.46
C GLU A 331 15.31 22.66 -16.41
N ARG A 332 15.89 21.65 -17.07
CA ARG A 332 15.34 20.29 -17.01
C ARG A 332 15.49 19.66 -15.62
N ILE A 333 16.62 19.87 -14.94
CA ILE A 333 16.86 19.43 -13.57
C ILE A 333 15.90 20.14 -12.61
N GLU A 334 15.71 21.46 -12.77
CA GLU A 334 14.76 22.26 -11.97
C GLU A 334 13.31 21.73 -12.10
N LYS A 335 12.88 21.35 -13.30
CA LYS A 335 11.58 20.70 -13.48
C LYS A 335 11.47 19.34 -12.79
N TYR A 336 12.57 18.60 -12.67
CA TYR A 336 12.56 17.31 -11.98
C TYR A 336 12.46 17.49 -10.46
N GLU A 337 13.00 18.57 -9.90
CA GLU A 337 12.83 18.95 -8.50
C GLU A 337 11.36 19.33 -8.21
N GLU A 338 10.72 20.19 -9.03
CA GLU A 338 9.29 20.47 -8.91
C GLU A 338 8.41 19.18 -8.98
N ILE A 339 8.82 18.21 -9.78
CA ILE A 339 8.16 16.90 -9.85
C ILE A 339 8.39 16.11 -8.56
N ALA A 340 9.59 16.18 -7.96
CA ALA A 340 9.91 15.49 -6.72
C ALA A 340 9.03 15.98 -5.57
N ASP A 341 8.93 17.31 -5.37
CA ASP A 341 8.07 17.95 -4.36
C ASP A 341 6.61 17.54 -4.51
N ASN A 342 6.10 17.55 -5.74
CA ASN A 342 4.73 17.15 -6.01
C ASN A 342 4.50 15.67 -5.70
N MET A 343 5.43 14.78 -6.06
CA MET A 343 5.32 13.35 -5.79
C MET A 343 5.38 13.06 -4.29
N GLU A 344 6.28 13.71 -3.52
CA GLU A 344 6.31 13.59 -2.07
C GLU A 344 4.96 13.97 -1.46
N SER A 345 4.47 15.16 -1.79
CA SER A 345 3.20 15.70 -1.28
C SER A 345 2.00 14.80 -1.61
N GLU A 346 1.89 14.31 -2.86
CA GLU A 346 0.79 13.47 -3.29
C GLU A 346 0.84 12.07 -2.67
N ILE A 347 2.02 11.43 -2.61
CA ILE A 347 2.19 10.12 -1.96
C ILE A 347 1.94 10.24 -0.45
N GLY A 348 2.51 11.26 0.20
CA GLY A 348 2.31 11.53 1.62
C GLY A 348 0.85 11.77 1.96
N GLY A 349 0.16 12.62 1.19
CA GLY A 349 -1.27 12.88 1.33
C GLY A 349 -2.14 11.63 1.09
N TYR A 350 -1.74 10.76 0.16
CA TYR A 350 -2.41 9.48 -0.07
C TYR A 350 -2.25 8.53 1.12
N LEU A 351 -1.03 8.33 1.62
CA LEU A 351 -0.73 7.51 2.79
C LEU A 351 -1.43 8.03 4.05
N GLY A 352 -1.53 9.36 4.21
CA GLY A 352 -2.30 9.99 5.27
C GLY A 352 -3.76 9.55 5.26
N ARG A 353 -4.42 9.65 4.10
CA ARG A 353 -5.83 9.20 3.95
C ARG A 353 -6.00 7.70 4.18
N VAL A 354 -5.03 6.87 3.76
CA VAL A 354 -5.05 5.43 4.03
C VAL A 354 -4.93 5.14 5.53
N SER A 355 -4.16 5.95 6.26
CA SER A 355 -3.94 5.77 7.70
C SER A 355 -5.17 6.04 8.56
N ASP A 356 -6.17 6.78 8.05
CA ASP A 356 -7.45 7.04 8.72
C ASP A 356 -8.37 5.80 8.78
N ALA A 357 -8.07 4.75 8.02
CA ALA A 357 -8.82 3.50 8.04
C ALA A 357 -8.44 2.60 9.23
N HIS A 358 -9.28 1.59 9.51
CA HIS A 358 -8.94 0.56 10.49
C HIS A 358 -7.82 -0.35 9.96
N LEU A 359 -6.60 -0.09 10.42
CA LEU A 359 -5.39 -0.77 10.00
C LEU A 359 -4.82 -1.66 11.10
N SER A 360 -4.18 -2.76 10.69
CA SER A 360 -3.31 -3.53 11.59
C SER A 360 -2.09 -2.70 12.03
N ASP A 361 -1.54 -3.01 13.20
CA ASP A 361 -0.34 -2.31 13.70
C ASP A 361 0.85 -2.48 12.75
N ASP A 362 0.92 -3.61 12.04
CA ASP A 362 1.93 -3.93 11.02
C ASP A 362 1.79 -3.00 9.79
N THR A 363 0.55 -2.79 9.32
CA THR A 363 0.27 -1.88 8.20
C THR A 363 0.58 -0.42 8.57
N LYS A 364 0.26 -0.01 9.80
CA LYS A 364 0.64 1.32 10.32
C LYS A 364 2.16 1.52 10.39
N ALA A 365 2.90 0.48 10.78
CA ALA A 365 4.36 0.54 10.79
C ALA A 365 4.93 0.69 9.37
N LYS A 366 4.38 -0.05 8.40
CA LYS A 366 4.75 0.09 6.98
C LYS A 366 4.47 1.48 6.44
N ILE A 367 3.30 2.06 6.74
CA ILE A 367 2.97 3.44 6.31
C ILE A 367 3.98 4.44 6.88
N ARG A 368 4.35 4.33 8.16
CA ARG A 368 5.34 5.23 8.76
C ARG A 368 6.73 5.09 8.11
N ALA A 369 7.14 3.86 7.80
CA ALA A 369 8.40 3.62 7.08
C ALA A 369 8.36 4.26 5.69
N MET A 370 7.27 4.06 4.94
CA MET A 370 7.12 4.62 3.59
C MET A 370 7.06 6.15 3.58
N LEU A 371 6.42 6.79 4.57
CA LEU A 371 6.42 8.25 4.68
C LEU A 371 7.85 8.77 4.85
N ARG A 372 8.68 8.08 5.64
CA ARG A 372 10.10 8.42 5.78
C ARG A 372 10.87 8.13 4.49
N GLU A 373 10.65 6.96 3.85
CA GLU A 373 11.26 6.62 2.56
C GLU A 373 11.00 7.71 1.51
N VAL A 374 9.75 8.18 1.40
CA VAL A 374 9.32 9.19 0.42
C VAL A 374 10.01 10.53 0.67
N SER A 375 10.10 10.97 1.93
CA SER A 375 10.77 12.22 2.29
C SER A 375 12.30 12.18 2.05
N GLU A 376 12.94 11.03 2.33
CA GLU A 376 14.38 10.89 2.04
C GLU A 376 14.65 10.80 0.52
N VAL A 377 13.72 10.25 -0.28
CA VAL A 377 13.83 10.23 -1.75
C VAL A 377 13.69 11.64 -2.33
N GLU A 378 12.82 12.48 -1.78
CA GLU A 378 12.74 13.91 -2.14
C GLU A 378 14.05 14.62 -1.81
N SER A 379 14.62 14.41 -0.62
CA SER A 379 15.91 15.01 -0.21
C SER A 379 17.08 14.62 -1.14
N VAL A 380 17.01 13.45 -1.79
CA VAL A 380 17.95 13.10 -2.88
C VAL A 380 17.73 14.03 -4.09
N GLY A 381 16.49 14.35 -4.43
CA GLY A 381 16.15 15.33 -5.50
C GLY A 381 16.70 16.71 -5.21
N ASP A 382 16.45 17.20 -4.00
CA ASP A 382 16.96 18.48 -3.51
C ASP A 382 18.48 18.57 -3.60
N ALA A 383 19.19 17.52 -3.16
CA ALA A 383 20.65 17.48 -3.24
C ALA A 383 21.14 17.46 -4.70
N CYS A 384 20.44 16.77 -5.61
CA CYS A 384 20.72 16.81 -7.04
C CYS A 384 20.57 18.22 -7.61
N TYR A 385 19.50 18.94 -7.24
CA TYR A 385 19.30 20.33 -7.66
C TYR A 385 20.38 21.26 -7.07
N ASN A 386 20.75 21.05 -5.81
CA ASN A 386 21.83 21.82 -5.18
C ASN A 386 23.18 21.59 -5.89
N LEU A 387 23.51 20.36 -6.29
CA LEU A 387 24.69 20.07 -7.12
C LEU A 387 24.66 20.86 -8.43
N ALA A 388 23.51 20.88 -9.11
CA ALA A 388 23.35 21.67 -10.35
C ALA A 388 23.55 23.18 -10.11
N ARG A 389 23.05 23.73 -8.98
CA ARG A 389 23.25 25.12 -8.57
C ARG A 389 24.73 25.43 -8.28
N ILE A 390 25.45 24.49 -7.66
CA ILE A 390 26.90 24.64 -7.41
C ILE A 390 27.65 24.69 -8.74
N LEU A 391 27.29 23.82 -9.70
CA LEU A 391 27.87 23.82 -11.05
C LEU A 391 27.55 25.11 -11.83
N ARG A 392 26.37 25.70 -11.65
CA ARG A 392 26.02 27.00 -12.24
C ARG A 392 26.94 28.14 -11.70
N ARG A 393 27.23 28.11 -10.39
CA ARG A 393 28.19 29.08 -9.81
C ARG A 393 29.60 28.94 -10.40
N ARG A 394 30.01 27.71 -10.75
CA ARG A 394 31.28 27.46 -11.45
C ARG A 394 31.29 28.12 -12.84
N GLN A 395 30.18 28.08 -13.59
CA GLN A 395 30.05 28.71 -14.90
C GLN A 395 30.25 30.24 -14.87
N GLU A 396 29.98 30.88 -13.73
CA GLU A 396 30.16 32.34 -13.53
C GLU A 396 31.62 32.70 -13.26
N LEU A 397 32.50 31.72 -13.00
CA LEU A 397 33.93 31.96 -12.80
C LEU A 397 34.70 31.93 -14.13
N ALA A 398 35.81 32.70 -14.18
CA ALA A 398 36.77 32.65 -15.29
C ALA A 398 37.62 31.37 -15.27
N ASP A 399 37.78 30.75 -14.10
CA ASP A 399 38.58 29.56 -13.87
C ASP A 399 37.72 28.29 -14.02
N ASP A 400 38.30 27.20 -14.50
CA ASP A 400 37.67 25.87 -14.60
C ASP A 400 38.38 24.89 -13.66
N PHE A 401 37.69 23.79 -13.30
CA PHE A 401 38.29 22.72 -12.50
C PHE A 401 39.51 22.12 -13.19
N THR A 402 40.50 21.70 -12.41
CA THR A 402 41.65 20.98 -12.93
C THR A 402 41.28 19.57 -13.37
N PRO A 403 42.07 18.93 -14.25
CA PRO A 403 41.83 17.53 -14.62
C PRO A 403 41.73 16.60 -13.43
N GLU A 404 42.54 16.81 -12.40
CA GLU A 404 42.58 16.01 -11.16
C GLU A 404 41.28 16.21 -10.35
N GLN A 405 40.76 17.45 -10.29
CA GLN A 405 39.46 17.72 -9.66
C GLN A 405 38.31 17.05 -10.40
N TYR A 406 38.31 17.08 -11.72
CA TYR A 406 37.30 16.36 -12.52
C TYR A 406 37.34 14.86 -12.31
N GLU A 407 38.54 14.25 -12.22
CA GLU A 407 38.70 12.82 -11.94
C GLU A 407 38.19 12.45 -10.54
N ALA A 408 38.50 13.27 -9.54
CA ALA A 408 38.02 13.07 -8.17
C ALA A 408 36.49 13.23 -8.06
N MET A 409 35.90 14.22 -8.75
CA MET A 409 34.45 14.41 -8.82
C MET A 409 33.76 13.23 -9.53
N ASP A 410 34.31 12.74 -10.63
CA ASP A 410 33.78 11.56 -11.32
C ASP A 410 33.80 10.33 -10.41
N HIS A 411 34.88 10.11 -9.64
CA HIS A 411 34.97 9.01 -8.69
C HIS A 411 33.92 9.15 -7.57
N MET A 412 33.76 10.34 -7.01
CA MET A 412 32.74 10.62 -6.00
C MET A 412 31.32 10.34 -6.53
N LEU A 413 31.00 10.80 -7.73
CA LEU A 413 29.70 10.56 -8.37
C LEU A 413 29.46 9.09 -8.71
N GLN A 414 30.51 8.31 -9.04
CA GLN A 414 30.37 6.87 -9.24
C GLN A 414 30.00 6.14 -7.95
N LEU A 415 30.55 6.54 -6.81
CA LEU A 415 30.18 5.99 -5.50
C LEU A 415 28.71 6.31 -5.17
N VAL A 416 28.29 7.56 -5.37
CA VAL A 416 26.91 8.00 -5.15
C VAL A 416 25.94 7.25 -6.06
N ASP A 417 26.27 7.09 -7.35
CA ASP A 417 25.46 6.32 -8.31
C ASP A 417 25.31 4.85 -7.89
N THR A 418 26.41 4.27 -7.39
CA THR A 418 26.39 2.90 -6.87
C THR A 418 25.48 2.79 -5.64
N ALA A 419 25.60 3.71 -4.69
CA ALA A 419 24.76 3.74 -3.50
C ALA A 419 23.28 3.91 -3.87
N LEU A 420 22.95 4.83 -4.78
CA LEU A 420 21.59 5.10 -5.23
C LEU A 420 20.97 3.90 -5.94
N ALA A 421 21.73 3.22 -6.80
CA ALA A 421 21.29 1.99 -7.46
C ALA A 421 21.06 0.84 -6.46
N GLN A 422 21.85 0.77 -5.38
CA GLN A 422 21.64 -0.18 -4.29
C GLN A 422 20.35 0.14 -3.51
N ALA A 423 20.09 1.40 -3.16
CA ALA A 423 18.87 1.81 -2.49
C ALA A 423 17.61 1.57 -3.34
N CYS A 424 17.65 1.87 -4.65
CA CYS A 424 16.55 1.52 -5.56
C CYS A 424 16.23 0.03 -5.54
N ARG A 425 17.23 -0.85 -5.58
CA ARG A 425 17.03 -2.30 -5.48
C ARG A 425 16.39 -2.72 -4.16
N VAL A 426 16.81 -2.12 -3.05
CA VAL A 426 16.21 -2.36 -1.72
C VAL A 426 14.73 -1.96 -1.67
N LEU A 427 14.35 -0.87 -2.35
CA LEU A 427 12.95 -0.45 -2.44
C LEU A 427 12.11 -1.38 -3.34
N GLU A 428 12.69 -1.91 -4.43
CA GLU A 428 12.02 -2.80 -5.39
C GLU A 428 11.74 -4.18 -4.83
N ASN A 429 12.70 -4.74 -4.11
CA ASN A 429 12.69 -6.13 -3.69
C ASN A 429 12.05 -6.33 -2.31
N ARG A 430 11.88 -7.59 -1.92
CA ARG A 430 11.42 -7.92 -0.57
C ARG A 430 12.56 -7.73 0.43
N ILE A 431 12.22 -7.24 1.61
CA ILE A 431 13.19 -6.98 2.69
C ILE A 431 14.01 -8.24 3.05
N GLU A 432 13.39 -9.42 2.98
CA GLU A 432 14.04 -10.70 3.31
C GLU A 432 15.10 -11.12 2.28
N GLU A 433 15.08 -10.55 1.08
CA GLU A 433 15.98 -10.87 -0.03
C GLU A 433 17.13 -9.86 -0.15
N GLU A 434 17.08 -8.74 0.58
CA GLU A 434 18.04 -7.64 0.48
C GLU A 434 18.81 -7.40 1.78
N SER A 435 19.96 -6.73 1.64
CA SER A 435 20.83 -6.37 2.76
C SER A 435 21.17 -4.87 2.72
N PRO A 436 21.15 -4.17 3.86
CA PRO A 436 21.57 -2.76 3.93
C PRO A 436 23.09 -2.59 3.86
N VAL A 437 23.86 -3.64 4.14
CA VAL A 437 25.32 -3.59 4.29
C VAL A 437 26.05 -3.01 3.06
N PRO A 438 25.70 -3.36 1.81
CA PRO A 438 26.40 -2.79 0.65
C PRO A 438 26.27 -1.27 0.55
N THR A 439 25.09 -0.71 0.86
CA THR A 439 24.84 0.73 0.79
C THR A 439 25.63 1.48 1.86
N ILE A 440 25.67 0.95 3.08
CA ILE A 440 26.44 1.51 4.21
C ILE A 440 27.95 1.49 3.89
N GLU A 441 28.44 0.40 3.30
CA GLU A 441 29.87 0.33 2.95
C GLU A 441 30.22 1.31 1.82
N THR A 442 29.31 1.55 0.87
CA THR A 442 29.51 2.55 -0.19
C THR A 442 29.49 3.96 0.40
N GLU A 443 28.60 4.25 1.33
CA GLU A 443 28.54 5.54 2.04
C GLU A 443 29.83 5.78 2.84
N ARG A 444 30.37 4.77 3.53
CA ARG A 444 31.67 4.86 4.20
C ARG A 444 32.80 5.20 3.22
N GLN A 445 32.79 4.68 2.01
CA GLN A 445 33.76 5.05 0.97
C GLN A 445 33.59 6.50 0.54
N ILE A 446 32.35 6.99 0.39
CA ILE A 446 32.04 8.40 0.11
C ILE A 446 32.63 9.29 1.21
N ASN A 447 32.39 8.97 2.48
CA ASN A 447 32.91 9.73 3.63
C ASN A 447 34.42 9.73 3.71
N ASN A 448 35.09 8.62 3.39
CA ASN A 448 36.52 8.53 3.36
C ASN A 448 37.12 9.39 2.24
N LEU A 449 36.55 9.28 1.03
CA LEU A 449 36.97 10.07 -0.13
C LEU A 449 36.77 11.57 0.13
N ARG A 450 35.62 11.97 0.68
CA ARG A 450 35.38 13.36 1.08
C ARG A 450 36.50 13.89 1.99
N ARG A 451 36.84 13.17 3.07
CA ARG A 451 37.90 13.61 4.00
C ARG A 451 39.24 13.78 3.31
N GLN A 452 39.59 12.90 2.41
CA GLN A 452 40.81 12.98 1.60
C GLN A 452 40.78 14.22 0.71
N LEU A 453 39.73 14.39 -0.10
CA LEU A 453 39.63 15.49 -1.06
C LEU A 453 39.61 16.88 -0.39
N LEU A 454 38.94 17.00 0.79
CA LEU A 454 38.97 18.25 1.57
C LEU A 454 40.39 18.59 2.03
N SER A 455 41.17 17.61 2.50
CA SER A 455 42.58 17.82 2.91
C SER A 455 43.47 18.20 1.72
N GLU A 456 43.26 17.57 0.56
CA GLU A 456 43.99 17.89 -0.67
C GLU A 456 43.66 19.29 -1.18
N ASN A 457 42.39 19.70 -1.15
CA ASN A 457 41.93 21.02 -1.57
C ASN A 457 42.55 22.14 -0.72
N ILE A 458 42.64 21.95 0.61
CA ILE A 458 43.27 22.93 1.49
C ILE A 458 44.76 23.17 1.07
N ARG A 459 45.50 22.06 0.84
CA ARG A 459 46.91 22.15 0.42
C ARG A 459 47.06 22.84 -0.94
N ALA A 460 46.20 22.50 -1.89
CA ALA A 460 46.26 23.06 -3.23
C ALA A 460 45.90 24.56 -3.26
N ILE A 461 45.02 25.03 -2.37
CA ILE A 461 44.76 26.47 -2.18
C ILE A 461 45.98 27.17 -1.57
N ASP A 462 46.62 26.58 -0.55
CA ASP A 462 47.83 27.13 0.08
C ASP A 462 48.99 27.20 -0.91
N ASP A 463 49.13 26.21 -1.80
CA ASP A 463 50.13 26.14 -2.86
C ASP A 463 49.78 27.03 -4.09
N HIS A 464 48.66 27.75 -4.07
CA HIS A 464 48.15 28.60 -5.15
C HIS A 464 47.95 27.86 -6.48
N SER A 465 47.61 26.57 -6.43
CA SER A 465 47.35 25.74 -7.63
C SER A 465 46.08 26.16 -8.38
N TYR A 466 45.13 26.78 -7.68
CA TYR A 466 43.90 27.38 -8.22
C TYR A 466 43.36 28.46 -7.25
N SER A 467 42.34 29.20 -7.72
CA SER A 467 41.74 30.28 -6.93
C SER A 467 40.97 29.77 -5.71
N PHE A 468 40.94 30.57 -4.62
CA PHE A 468 40.13 30.26 -3.43
C PHE A 468 38.67 30.07 -3.76
N SER A 469 38.12 30.86 -4.70
CA SER A 469 36.72 30.76 -5.13
C SER A 469 36.41 29.45 -5.78
N LEU A 470 37.30 28.93 -6.66
CA LEU A 470 37.15 27.62 -7.28
C LEU A 470 37.25 26.49 -6.26
N GLY A 471 38.22 26.61 -5.32
CA GLY A 471 38.36 25.63 -4.24
C GLY A 471 37.13 25.56 -3.32
N THR A 472 36.46 26.70 -3.09
CA THR A 472 35.22 26.74 -2.30
C THR A 472 34.08 26.01 -3.03
N ILE A 473 33.90 26.26 -4.34
CA ILE A 473 32.88 25.59 -5.15
C ILE A 473 33.13 24.08 -5.19
N TYR A 474 34.39 23.67 -5.29
CA TYR A 474 34.79 22.26 -5.25
C TYR A 474 34.42 21.59 -3.91
N VAL A 475 34.72 22.28 -2.78
CA VAL A 475 34.32 21.79 -1.44
C VAL A 475 32.81 21.69 -1.28
N ASP A 476 32.07 22.71 -1.73
CA ASP A 476 30.61 22.69 -1.69
C ASP A 476 30.05 21.46 -2.47
N PHE A 477 30.61 21.17 -3.65
CA PHE A 477 30.24 20.02 -4.46
C PHE A 477 30.49 18.70 -3.74
N ILE A 478 31.69 18.52 -3.17
CA ILE A 478 32.06 17.29 -2.47
C ILE A 478 31.20 17.09 -1.21
N ASN A 479 30.89 18.16 -0.47
CA ASN A 479 30.02 18.08 0.69
C ASN A 479 28.57 17.74 0.31
N GLU A 480 28.06 18.25 -0.81
CA GLU A 480 26.72 17.93 -1.26
C GLU A 480 26.61 16.46 -1.74
N CYS A 481 27.67 15.90 -2.33
CA CYS A 481 27.75 14.47 -2.66
C CYS A 481 27.69 13.58 -1.40
N GLU A 482 28.32 14.00 -0.30
CA GLU A 482 28.26 13.24 0.96
C GLU A 482 26.87 13.30 1.57
N LYS A 483 26.21 14.45 1.62
CA LYS A 483 24.82 14.56 2.06
C LYS A 483 23.88 13.64 1.24
N LEU A 484 24.14 13.56 -0.07
CA LEU A 484 23.43 12.64 -0.94
C LEU A 484 23.62 11.18 -0.49
N GLY A 485 24.84 10.80 -0.10
CA GLY A 485 25.15 9.50 0.50
C GLY A 485 24.36 9.25 1.78
N ASP A 486 24.27 10.25 2.67
CA ASP A 486 23.51 10.17 3.92
C ASP A 486 22.01 9.96 3.66
N TYR A 487 21.38 10.72 2.74
CA TYR A 487 19.97 10.54 2.38
C TYR A 487 19.71 9.16 1.78
N ILE A 488 20.62 8.63 0.96
CA ILE A 488 20.52 7.29 0.39
C ILE A 488 20.55 6.21 1.50
N VAL A 489 21.41 6.34 2.51
CA VAL A 489 21.43 5.45 3.66
C VAL A 489 20.13 5.57 4.46
N ASN A 490 19.63 6.78 4.67
CA ASN A 490 18.37 7.02 5.37
C ASN A 490 17.18 6.32 4.69
N ILE A 491 17.13 6.28 3.35
CA ILE A 491 16.11 5.51 2.60
C ILE A 491 16.17 4.04 2.99
N VAL A 492 17.38 3.45 2.99
CA VAL A 492 17.58 2.05 3.33
C VAL A 492 17.23 1.78 4.80
N GLU A 493 17.64 2.66 5.72
CA GLU A 493 17.27 2.58 7.13
C GLU A 493 15.76 2.64 7.36
N ALA A 494 15.07 3.55 6.69
CA ALA A 494 13.62 3.67 6.76
C ALA A 494 12.94 2.36 6.34
N ARG A 495 13.45 1.70 5.29
CA ARG A 495 12.94 0.43 4.77
C ARG A 495 13.12 -0.72 5.75
N PHE A 496 14.29 -0.83 6.41
CA PHE A 496 14.56 -1.88 7.39
C PHE A 496 13.99 -1.60 8.80
N GLY A 497 13.46 -0.40 9.03
CA GLY A 497 12.87 0.00 10.31
C GLY A 497 13.88 0.07 11.47
N ARG A 498 15.15 0.26 11.16
CA ARG A 498 16.26 0.40 12.11
C ARG A 498 17.12 1.58 11.69
N SER A 499 17.61 2.36 12.65
CA SER A 499 18.83 3.12 12.45
C SER A 499 19.96 2.11 12.29
N LEU A 500 20.54 2.04 11.10
CA LEU A 500 21.63 1.12 10.76
C LEU A 500 22.99 1.76 11.08
N GLU A 501 23.02 2.76 11.97
CA GLU A 501 24.27 3.19 12.57
C GLU A 501 24.99 1.93 13.00
N GLU A 502 26.19 1.70 12.43
CA GLU A 502 27.03 0.56 12.76
C GLU A 502 26.95 0.26 14.26
N PRO A 503 27.02 -1.01 14.62
CA PRO A 503 27.65 -1.31 15.86
C PRO A 503 29.10 -0.80 15.67
N SER A 504 29.34 0.48 15.98
CA SER A 504 30.69 0.90 16.28
C SER A 504 31.19 -0.16 17.26
N SER A 505 32.27 -0.82 16.91
CA SER A 505 32.96 -1.81 17.73
C SER A 505 33.54 -1.20 19.00
N THR A 506 32.99 -0.09 19.43
CA THR A 506 33.09 0.55 20.73
C THR A 506 31.65 0.88 21.13
N SER A 507 31.03 0.04 21.97
CA SER A 507 29.90 0.43 22.78
C SER A 507 30.16 1.87 23.23
N ARG A 508 29.21 2.82 22.99
CA ARG A 508 29.34 4.21 23.49
C ARG A 508 29.35 4.14 25.02
N GLN A 509 30.52 3.84 25.59
CA GLN A 509 30.71 3.78 27.02
C GLN A 509 31.43 5.05 27.47
N LEU A 510 30.83 5.74 28.41
CA LEU A 510 31.48 6.83 29.11
C LEU A 510 32.17 6.25 30.35
N TYR A 511 33.44 6.58 30.51
CA TYR A 511 34.25 6.15 31.65
C TYR A 511 34.63 7.32 32.50
N TYR A 512 34.57 7.12 33.82
CA TYR A 512 35.11 8.05 34.79
C TYR A 512 35.61 7.26 36.02
N ARG A 513 36.91 7.15 36.18
CA ARG A 513 37.54 6.30 37.23
C ARG A 513 37.01 4.83 37.13
N GLN A 514 36.32 4.36 38.15
CA GLN A 514 35.72 3.01 38.19
C GLN A 514 34.27 2.96 37.65
N LEU A 515 33.71 4.08 37.24
CA LEU A 515 32.37 4.18 36.69
C LEU A 515 32.43 3.94 35.18
N ALA A 516 31.63 3.00 34.70
CA ALA A 516 31.39 2.77 33.28
C ALA A 516 29.87 2.91 33.01
N VAL A 517 29.52 3.69 32.03
CA VAL A 517 28.13 3.93 31.61
C VAL A 517 28.01 3.52 30.16
N ASP A 518 27.14 2.55 29.91
CA ASP A 518 26.79 2.10 28.56
C ASP A 518 25.56 2.89 28.09
N LEU A 519 25.76 3.75 27.10
CA LEU A 519 24.72 4.63 26.57
C LEU A 519 23.68 3.86 25.75
N ASP A 520 24.09 2.74 25.11
CA ASP A 520 23.25 1.96 24.23
C ASP A 520 22.32 1.03 25.06
N GLN A 521 22.88 0.38 26.09
CA GLN A 521 22.11 -0.47 27.01
C GLN A 521 21.42 0.31 28.14
N LYS A 522 21.71 1.60 28.29
CA LYS A 522 21.26 2.48 29.38
C LYS A 522 21.56 1.89 30.76
N THR A 523 22.75 1.33 30.92
CA THR A 523 23.23 0.72 32.14
C THR A 523 24.47 1.44 32.67
N ALA A 524 24.66 1.42 34.00
CA ALA A 524 25.86 1.98 34.62
C ALA A 524 26.42 0.97 35.65
N THR A 525 27.75 0.87 35.73
CA THR A 525 28.46 -0.01 36.65
C THR A 525 29.58 0.76 37.34
N ILE A 526 29.84 0.41 38.60
CA ILE A 526 31.00 0.90 39.37
C ILE A 526 31.85 -0.31 39.75
N GLY A 527 33.10 -0.35 39.26
CA GLY A 527 33.97 -1.51 39.45
C GLY A 527 33.38 -2.82 38.91
N GLY A 528 32.58 -2.78 37.87
CA GLY A 528 31.87 -3.92 37.29
C GLY A 528 30.56 -4.30 37.99
N VAL A 529 30.17 -3.64 39.08
CA VAL A 529 28.90 -3.87 39.78
C VAL A 529 27.82 -2.93 39.23
N PRO A 530 26.67 -3.47 38.75
CA PRO A 530 25.60 -2.62 38.20
C PRO A 530 24.93 -1.77 39.28
N ILE A 531 24.64 -0.49 38.91
CA ILE A 531 23.88 0.44 39.75
C ILE A 531 22.53 0.72 39.08
N ALA A 532 21.45 0.67 39.87
CA ALA A 532 20.10 0.93 39.36
C ALA A 532 19.83 2.45 39.35
N LEU A 533 19.76 3.05 38.17
CA LEU A 533 19.42 4.45 37.96
C LEU A 533 18.00 4.59 37.38
N THR A 534 17.30 5.66 37.74
CA THR A 534 16.08 6.07 37.05
C THR A 534 16.47 6.75 35.74
N PRO A 535 15.55 6.86 34.73
CA PRO A 535 15.87 7.54 33.46
C PRO A 535 16.48 8.93 33.65
N GLY A 536 15.88 9.79 34.46
CA GLY A 536 16.42 11.14 34.71
C GLY A 536 17.75 11.17 35.47
N GLU A 537 18.03 10.20 36.35
CA GLU A 537 19.35 10.05 36.99
C GLU A 537 20.41 9.57 36.02
N PHE A 538 20.03 8.70 35.07
CA PHE A 538 20.89 8.22 34.01
C PHE A 538 21.28 9.38 33.06
N ASP A 539 20.28 10.14 32.59
CA ASP A 539 20.49 11.27 31.70
C ASP A 539 21.35 12.37 32.34
N LEU A 540 21.13 12.67 33.62
CA LEU A 540 22.00 13.57 34.40
C LEU A 540 23.44 13.05 34.48
N LEU A 541 23.63 11.77 34.73
CA LEU A 541 24.94 11.13 34.81
C LEU A 541 25.68 11.22 33.48
N CYS A 542 24.99 10.90 32.39
CA CYS A 542 25.53 11.02 31.02
C CYS A 542 25.96 12.46 30.70
N LEU A 543 25.13 13.45 31.05
CA LEU A 543 25.46 14.86 30.85
C LEU A 543 26.71 15.30 31.59
N PHE A 544 26.85 14.90 32.86
CA PHE A 544 28.04 15.19 33.66
C PHE A 544 29.30 14.52 33.12
N LEU A 545 29.18 13.28 32.66
CA LEU A 545 30.29 12.50 32.08
C LEU A 545 30.70 12.99 30.68
N SER A 546 29.77 13.56 29.93
CA SER A 546 30.07 14.14 28.62
C SER A 546 30.86 15.45 28.68
N SER A 547 30.91 16.11 29.84
CA SER A 547 31.59 17.37 30.03
C SER A 547 32.19 17.50 31.44
N PRO A 548 33.21 16.71 31.79
CA PRO A 548 33.88 16.79 33.08
C PRO A 548 34.49 18.18 33.29
N GLY A 549 34.38 18.70 34.50
CA GLY A 549 34.87 20.04 34.87
C GLY A 549 33.90 21.19 34.56
N LYS A 550 32.84 20.96 33.75
CA LYS A 550 31.82 21.97 33.50
C LYS A 550 30.78 21.99 34.61
N VAL A 551 30.37 23.20 35.01
CA VAL A 551 29.29 23.44 35.97
C VAL A 551 28.02 23.78 35.20
N PHE A 552 26.97 23.00 35.39
CA PHE A 552 25.68 23.21 34.76
C PHE A 552 24.72 23.90 35.73
N SER A 553 24.04 24.93 35.28
CA SER A 553 22.95 25.54 36.04
C SER A 553 21.73 24.60 36.13
N ARG A 554 20.86 24.83 37.13
CA ARG A 554 19.62 24.02 37.27
C ARG A 554 18.76 24.09 36.04
N LYS A 555 18.70 25.25 35.36
CA LYS A 555 17.94 25.42 34.11
C LYS A 555 18.49 24.58 32.97
N GLU A 556 19.82 24.53 32.81
CA GLU A 556 20.47 23.67 31.80
C GLU A 556 20.24 22.19 32.09
N LEU A 557 20.32 21.79 33.37
CA LEU A 557 20.06 20.41 33.77
C LEU A 557 18.59 19.98 33.48
N ILE A 558 17.63 20.88 33.74
CA ILE A 558 16.22 20.65 33.43
C ILE A 558 16.03 20.48 31.91
N ALA A 559 16.57 21.39 31.13
CA ALA A 559 16.44 21.39 29.68
C ALA A 559 17.06 20.13 29.01
N SER A 560 18.12 19.55 29.63
CA SER A 560 18.86 18.43 29.03
C SER A 560 18.43 17.05 29.53
N ALA A 561 17.91 16.93 30.77
CA ALA A 561 17.61 15.63 31.39
C ALA A 561 16.11 15.33 31.56
N TRP A 562 15.23 16.26 31.19
CA TRP A 562 13.79 16.05 31.22
C TRP A 562 13.12 16.50 29.92
N PRO A 563 12.08 15.77 29.44
CA PRO A 563 11.30 16.18 28.27
C PRO A 563 10.65 17.55 28.44
N SER A 564 10.52 18.31 27.38
CA SER A 564 9.98 19.69 27.39
C SER A 564 8.51 19.81 27.80
N ASP A 565 7.76 18.71 27.79
CA ASP A 565 6.37 18.58 28.19
C ASP A 565 6.19 18.34 29.71
N VAL A 566 7.29 18.14 30.46
CA VAL A 566 7.25 17.88 31.90
C VAL A 566 7.68 19.12 32.69
N ILE A 567 6.78 19.66 33.52
CA ILE A 567 7.09 20.79 34.40
C ILE A 567 7.94 20.29 35.59
N VAL A 568 9.22 20.62 35.58
CA VAL A 568 10.20 20.25 36.60
C VAL A 568 10.66 21.49 37.36
N SER A 569 10.70 21.43 38.71
CA SER A 569 11.19 22.50 39.54
C SER A 569 12.69 22.32 39.88
N ASP A 570 13.39 23.42 40.22
CA ASP A 570 14.77 23.40 40.67
C ASP A 570 15.00 22.42 41.82
N ARG A 571 14.00 22.24 42.70
CA ARG A 571 14.04 21.28 43.81
C ARG A 571 14.09 19.83 43.32
N THR A 572 13.46 19.51 42.20
CA THR A 572 13.52 18.18 41.58
C THR A 572 14.93 17.83 41.16
N VAL A 573 15.64 18.78 40.58
CA VAL A 573 17.08 18.65 40.21
C VAL A 573 17.92 18.36 41.44
N ASP A 574 17.75 19.14 42.52
CA ASP A 574 18.50 18.95 43.75
C ASP A 574 18.27 17.56 44.39
N VAL A 575 17.04 17.09 44.35
CA VAL A 575 16.67 15.74 44.84
C VAL A 575 17.30 14.66 43.96
N SER A 576 17.24 14.80 42.64
CA SER A 576 17.80 13.83 41.68
C SER A 576 19.32 13.75 41.79
N VAL A 577 20.01 14.87 41.91
CA VAL A 577 21.45 14.91 42.18
C VAL A 577 21.82 14.29 43.52
N THR A 578 21.01 14.52 44.56
CA THR A 578 21.24 13.92 45.87
C THR A 578 21.07 12.38 45.82
N ARG A 579 20.06 11.89 45.10
CA ARG A 579 19.85 10.45 44.88
C ARG A 579 20.97 9.83 44.06
N LEU A 580 21.40 10.51 43.01
CA LEU A 580 22.52 10.07 42.18
C LEU A 580 23.81 9.95 42.99
N ARG A 581 24.15 10.95 43.83
CA ARG A 581 25.28 10.85 44.76
C ARG A 581 25.22 9.62 45.67
N LYS A 582 24.05 9.34 46.23
CA LYS A 582 23.87 8.17 47.10
C LYS A 582 24.14 6.86 46.34
N LYS A 583 23.77 6.78 45.06
CA LYS A 583 23.97 5.60 44.22
C LYS A 583 25.40 5.48 43.70
N LEU A 584 26.10 6.58 43.49
CA LEU A 584 27.50 6.62 43.10
C LEU A 584 28.47 6.21 44.23
N GLY A 585 28.01 6.14 45.46
CA GLY A 585 28.79 5.63 46.60
C GLY A 585 30.15 6.30 46.77
N PRO A 586 31.28 5.58 46.56
CA PRO A 586 32.64 6.18 46.71
C PRO A 586 32.92 7.33 45.74
N LEU A 587 32.23 7.38 44.63
CA LEU A 587 32.40 8.44 43.60
C LEU A 587 31.50 9.65 43.84
N ALA A 588 30.67 9.65 44.90
CA ALA A 588 29.74 10.73 45.21
C ALA A 588 30.45 12.11 45.39
N ALA A 589 31.68 12.11 45.89
CA ALA A 589 32.48 13.32 46.13
C ALA A 589 32.89 14.03 44.80
N ALA A 590 33.00 13.27 43.70
CA ALA A 590 33.35 13.83 42.42
C ALA A 590 32.21 14.66 41.81
N LEU A 591 30.95 14.42 42.23
CA LEU A 591 29.81 15.22 41.79
C LEU A 591 29.67 16.44 42.74
N THR A 592 30.28 17.57 42.37
CA THR A 592 30.41 18.76 43.20
C THR A 592 29.20 19.70 43.09
N THR A 593 28.98 20.49 44.14
CA THR A 593 28.01 21.59 44.12
C THR A 593 28.78 22.92 44.13
N ARG A 594 28.47 23.82 43.19
CA ARG A 594 28.95 25.19 43.23
C ARG A 594 27.79 26.08 43.68
N PRO A 595 27.85 26.59 44.93
CA PRO A 595 26.75 27.39 45.48
C PRO A 595 26.45 28.61 44.61
N GLY A 596 25.17 28.78 44.24
CA GLY A 596 24.72 29.83 43.35
C GLY A 596 24.86 29.53 41.86
N PHE A 597 25.67 28.55 41.45
CA PHE A 597 25.94 28.25 40.02
C PHE A 597 25.33 26.93 39.57
N GLY A 598 25.33 25.89 40.38
CA GLY A 598 24.76 24.60 40.02
C GLY A 598 25.62 23.40 40.40
N TYR A 599 25.65 22.38 39.53
CA TYR A 599 26.31 21.09 39.74
C TYR A 599 27.27 20.74 38.61
N GLY A 600 28.33 20.01 38.93
CA GLY A 600 29.30 19.54 37.94
C GLY A 600 30.10 18.36 38.43
N LEU A 601 30.66 17.57 37.52
CA LEU A 601 31.59 16.50 37.80
C LEU A 601 33.01 17.05 37.77
N GLU A 602 33.85 16.68 38.72
CA GLU A 602 35.27 17.08 38.70
C GLU A 602 35.98 16.55 37.45
N ALA A 603 36.87 17.35 36.85
CA ALA A 603 37.77 16.83 35.82
C ALA A 603 38.76 15.82 36.46
N GLU A 604 39.14 14.79 35.73
CA GLU A 604 40.15 13.81 36.19
C GLU A 604 41.52 14.49 36.41
#